data_2d72a364e829ed4f21f3f15c4a50fa35
#
_entry.id   2d72a364e829ed4f21f3f15c4a50fa35
#
_cell.length_a   1.000
_cell.length_b   1.000
_cell.length_c   1.000
_cell.angle_alpha   90.00
_cell.angle_beta   90.00
_cell.angle_gamma   90.00
#
_symmetry.space_group_name_H-M   'P 1'
#
loop_
_entity.id
_entity.type
_entity.pdbx_description
1 polymer ?
#
loop_
_entity_poly.entity_id
_entity_poly.type
_entity_poly.pdbx_seq_one_letter_code
_entity_poly.pdbx_strand_id
1 'polypeptide(L)'
;MAEDSAGQIGLDLVVNEGSFRKQMAGIQNLAKKAGAALAGAFAVKKIVDFGKQCLELGSDLAEVQNVVDVTFPHMTAQVDEFAKKAAQSFGLSETMAKRYTGTYGAMAKAFGFTEKAAYDMGTTLTGLAGDVASFYNLSQDEAYTKIKSVFTGETESLKDLGVVMTQTALDSYALANGFGKTTSAMTEAEKVSLRYQFVQSQLAAAAGDFARTSDSWANQCRILSLQVQSTMATIGQGLINLCTPIIKIVNVVIGKIATLANAFKAFTELITGNKSSGSSTISDLGSVADTAAGGLTDASNAADGLSDSTNGVGKAAKKAAKEMRSLMGFDSINKLSEQTDSSGSGSSGGGGASGGGGSL
;
A
#
# COMPACT_ATOMS: atom_id res chain seq x y z
N MET A 1 -45.58 -2.73 -4.96
CA MET A 1 -44.35 -2.98 -5.72
C MET A 1 -43.53 -1.70 -5.59
N ALA A 2 -42.55 -1.69 -4.73
CA ALA A 2 -41.60 -0.60 -4.56
C ALA A 2 -40.40 -0.91 -5.46
N GLU A 3 -40.19 -0.08 -6.48
CA GLU A 3 -38.99 -0.13 -7.29
C GLU A 3 -37.83 0.45 -6.46
N ASP A 4 -36.86 -0.41 -6.14
CA ASP A 4 -35.57 -0.01 -5.60
C ASP A 4 -34.81 0.80 -6.67
N SER A 5 -34.88 2.13 -6.57
CA SER A 5 -34.01 3.00 -7.34
C SER A 5 -32.60 2.93 -6.73
N ALA A 6 -31.69 2.24 -7.38
CA ALA A 6 -30.25 2.34 -7.10
C ALA A 6 -29.86 3.83 -7.17
N GLY A 7 -29.46 4.40 -6.01
CA GLY A 7 -29.24 5.82 -5.84
C GLY A 7 -28.31 6.43 -6.88
N GLN A 8 -28.80 7.40 -7.62
CA GLN A 8 -27.96 8.30 -8.42
C GLN A 8 -27.11 9.15 -7.45
N ILE A 9 -25.81 8.91 -7.44
CA ILE A 9 -24.86 9.79 -6.76
C ILE A 9 -24.57 10.96 -7.70
N GLY A 10 -25.28 12.07 -7.55
CA GLY A 10 -24.97 13.34 -8.20
C GLY A 10 -23.68 13.90 -7.60
N LEU A 11 -22.68 14.09 -8.43
CA LEU A 11 -21.39 14.64 -8.03
C LEU A 11 -21.17 15.97 -8.73
N ASP A 12 -21.32 17.07 -7.99
CA ASP A 12 -20.97 18.41 -8.45
C ASP A 12 -19.45 18.61 -8.36
N LEU A 13 -18.82 18.75 -9.52
CA LEU A 13 -17.39 18.95 -9.66
C LEU A 13 -17.07 20.44 -9.83
N VAL A 14 -16.62 21.10 -8.76
CA VAL A 14 -16.07 22.47 -8.85
C VAL A 14 -14.54 22.36 -8.98
N VAL A 15 -14.02 22.62 -10.18
CA VAL A 15 -12.57 22.64 -10.45
C VAL A 15 -12.10 24.08 -10.50
N ASN A 16 -11.23 24.45 -9.59
CA ASN A 16 -10.51 25.71 -9.64
C ASN A 16 -9.02 25.40 -9.81
N GLU A 17 -8.41 25.93 -10.89
CA GLU A 17 -6.96 26.06 -11.08
C GLU A 17 -6.37 25.44 -12.38
N GLY A 18 -5.61 26.29 -13.11
CA GLY A 18 -5.19 26.03 -14.50
C GLY A 18 -4.15 24.91 -14.73
N SER A 19 -3.26 24.60 -13.80
CA SER A 19 -2.27 23.53 -13.95
C SER A 19 -2.86 22.14 -13.68
N PHE A 20 -3.77 22.05 -12.72
CA PHE A 20 -4.51 20.84 -12.42
C PHE A 20 -5.45 20.47 -13.57
N ARG A 21 -6.03 21.46 -14.26
CA ARG A 21 -6.85 21.22 -15.46
C ARG A 21 -6.07 20.58 -16.60
N LYS A 22 -4.80 20.95 -16.81
CA LYS A 22 -3.97 20.35 -17.87
C LYS A 22 -3.59 18.90 -17.60
N GLN A 23 -3.31 18.57 -16.33
CA GLN A 23 -3.01 17.20 -15.93
C GLN A 23 -4.27 16.33 -15.90
N MET A 24 -5.39 16.88 -15.43
CA MET A 24 -6.69 16.19 -15.46
C MET A 24 -7.24 16.01 -16.87
N ALA A 25 -6.94 16.91 -17.81
CA ALA A 25 -7.31 16.71 -19.21
C ALA A 25 -6.64 15.47 -19.83
N GLY A 26 -5.41 15.13 -19.39
CA GLY A 26 -4.75 13.88 -19.74
C GLY A 26 -5.48 12.66 -19.20
N ILE A 27 -5.86 12.69 -17.90
CA ILE A 27 -6.61 11.64 -17.22
C ILE A 27 -8.04 11.53 -17.74
N GLN A 28 -8.72 12.67 -17.99
CA GLN A 28 -10.07 12.70 -18.58
C GLN A 28 -10.08 12.17 -20.01
N ASN A 29 -9.06 12.46 -20.82
CA ASN A 29 -8.94 11.88 -22.16
C ASN A 29 -8.68 10.37 -22.11
N LEU A 30 -7.99 9.90 -21.09
CA LEU A 30 -7.82 8.46 -20.82
C LEU A 30 -9.15 7.83 -20.39
N ALA A 31 -9.88 8.48 -19.48
CA ALA A 31 -11.19 8.05 -18.99
C ALA A 31 -12.28 8.11 -20.07
N LYS A 32 -12.29 9.14 -20.91
CA LYS A 32 -13.21 9.24 -22.08
C LYS A 32 -12.98 8.12 -23.10
N LYS A 33 -11.75 7.65 -23.20
CA LYS A 33 -11.41 6.52 -24.09
C LYS A 33 -11.65 5.15 -23.45
N ALA A 34 -11.80 5.06 -22.13
CA ALA A 34 -12.11 3.84 -21.39
C ALA A 34 -13.62 3.54 -21.27
N GLY A 35 -14.45 4.35 -21.88
CA GLY A 35 -15.91 4.17 -21.92
C GLY A 35 -16.68 5.26 -21.16
N ALA A 36 -17.72 5.76 -21.78
CA ALA A 36 -18.56 6.85 -21.27
C ALA A 36 -19.19 6.57 -19.89
N ALA A 37 -19.25 5.31 -19.47
CA ALA A 37 -19.81 4.88 -18.20
C ALA A 37 -18.89 5.16 -16.98
N LEU A 38 -17.58 5.29 -17.18
CA LEU A 38 -16.62 5.56 -16.11
C LEU A 38 -16.32 7.04 -15.91
N ALA A 39 -16.48 7.86 -16.95
CA ALA A 39 -16.14 9.29 -16.93
C ALA A 39 -17.00 10.14 -15.97
N GLY A 40 -18.22 9.69 -15.65
CA GLY A 40 -19.14 10.38 -14.75
C GLY A 40 -19.01 9.98 -13.25
N ALA A 41 -18.23 8.96 -12.92
CA ALA A 41 -18.20 8.39 -11.58
C ALA A 41 -17.08 8.93 -10.67
N PHE A 42 -16.07 9.63 -11.20
CA PHE A 42 -14.93 10.07 -10.43
C PHE A 42 -14.95 11.58 -10.17
N ALA A 43 -15.44 11.98 -9.02
CA ALA A 43 -15.19 13.34 -8.50
C ALA A 43 -13.70 13.50 -8.15
N VAL A 44 -13.12 14.68 -8.40
CA VAL A 44 -11.72 14.98 -8.05
C VAL A 44 -11.41 14.63 -6.58
N LYS A 45 -12.34 14.91 -5.66
CA LYS A 45 -12.21 14.55 -4.26
C LYS A 45 -11.99 13.05 -4.08
N LYS A 46 -12.76 12.20 -4.76
CA LYS A 46 -12.61 10.73 -4.67
C LYS A 46 -11.28 10.24 -5.25
N ILE A 47 -10.77 10.87 -6.31
CA ILE A 47 -9.44 10.56 -6.87
C ILE A 47 -8.34 10.96 -5.90
N VAL A 48 -8.45 12.12 -5.26
CA VAL A 48 -7.50 12.57 -4.24
C VAL A 48 -7.55 11.66 -3.01
N ASP A 49 -8.74 11.31 -2.53
CA ASP A 49 -8.92 10.41 -1.39
C ASP A 49 -8.38 9.01 -1.71
N PHE A 50 -8.63 8.50 -2.91
CA PHE A 50 -8.05 7.23 -3.40
C PHE A 50 -6.52 7.32 -3.46
N GLY A 51 -5.96 8.42 -4.00
CA GLY A 51 -4.52 8.64 -4.05
C GLY A 51 -3.88 8.68 -2.67
N LYS A 52 -4.53 9.33 -1.69
CA LYS A 52 -4.07 9.33 -0.28
C LYS A 52 -4.07 7.93 0.32
N GLN A 53 -5.15 7.17 0.16
CA GLN A 53 -5.23 5.79 0.64
C GLN A 53 -4.16 4.91 0.00
N CYS A 54 -3.88 5.08 -1.30
CA CYS A 54 -2.79 4.37 -1.96
C CYS A 54 -1.43 4.74 -1.37
N LEU A 55 -1.17 6.02 -1.11
CA LEU A 55 0.07 6.49 -0.50
C LEU A 55 0.25 5.93 0.92
N GLU A 56 -0.79 5.94 1.74
CA GLU A 56 -0.77 5.36 3.09
C GLU A 56 -0.45 3.86 3.03
N LEU A 57 -1.19 3.09 2.25
CA LEU A 57 -0.97 1.65 2.09
C LEU A 57 0.41 1.34 1.49
N GLY A 58 0.90 2.17 0.55
CA GLY A 58 2.23 2.02 -0.03
C GLY A 58 3.35 2.34 0.97
N SER A 59 3.16 3.34 1.83
CA SER A 59 4.07 3.68 2.93
C SER A 59 4.13 2.56 3.96
N ASP A 60 2.97 2.07 4.40
CA ASP A 60 2.88 0.95 5.34
C ASP A 60 3.60 -0.29 4.81
N LEU A 61 3.41 -0.60 3.51
CA LEU A 61 4.08 -1.73 2.88
C LEU A 61 5.61 -1.52 2.82
N ALA A 62 6.07 -0.31 2.56
CA ALA A 62 7.51 0.00 2.55
C ALA A 62 8.13 -0.10 3.96
N GLU A 63 7.41 0.36 4.98
CA GLU A 63 7.86 0.27 6.37
C GLU A 63 7.98 -1.18 6.85
N VAL A 64 6.97 -2.00 6.59
CA VAL A 64 7.01 -3.43 6.97
C VAL A 64 8.05 -4.20 6.13
N GLN A 65 8.30 -3.79 4.88
CA GLN A 65 9.36 -4.36 4.07
C GLN A 65 10.73 -4.12 4.70
N ASN A 66 11.00 -2.89 5.18
CA ASN A 66 12.24 -2.61 5.90
C ASN A 66 12.44 -3.51 7.13
N VAL A 67 11.36 -3.79 7.88
CA VAL A 67 11.42 -4.74 9.01
C VAL A 67 11.79 -6.14 8.53
N VAL A 68 11.23 -6.59 7.42
CA VAL A 68 11.54 -7.90 6.81
C VAL A 68 13.00 -7.95 6.37
N ASP A 69 13.47 -6.92 5.64
CA ASP A 69 14.83 -6.86 5.10
C ASP A 69 15.89 -6.90 6.21
N VAL A 70 15.65 -6.19 7.32
CA VAL A 70 16.56 -6.18 8.48
C VAL A 70 16.48 -7.49 9.27
N THR A 71 15.30 -8.06 9.40
CA THR A 71 15.09 -9.30 10.18
C THR A 71 15.58 -10.52 9.42
N PHE A 72 15.33 -10.58 8.12
CA PHE A 72 15.58 -11.73 7.25
C PHE A 72 16.45 -11.37 6.03
N PRO A 73 17.69 -10.88 6.21
CA PRO A 73 18.51 -10.38 5.11
C PRO A 73 18.81 -11.42 4.02
N HIS A 74 18.80 -12.72 4.36
CA HIS A 74 19.02 -13.82 3.42
C HIS A 74 17.72 -14.56 3.02
N MET A 75 16.59 -14.21 3.61
CA MET A 75 15.30 -14.88 3.39
C MET A 75 14.17 -13.91 3.02
N THR A 76 14.48 -12.65 2.65
CA THR A 76 13.50 -11.64 2.25
C THR A 76 12.56 -12.16 1.15
N ALA A 77 13.12 -12.78 0.10
CA ALA A 77 12.34 -13.30 -1.02
C ALA A 77 11.32 -14.37 -0.59
N GLN A 78 11.68 -15.22 0.37
CA GLN A 78 10.77 -16.25 0.91
C GLN A 78 9.64 -15.62 1.73
N VAL A 79 9.93 -14.57 2.52
CA VAL A 79 8.90 -13.82 3.24
C VAL A 79 7.96 -13.12 2.27
N ASP A 80 8.49 -12.52 1.20
CA ASP A 80 7.70 -11.88 0.15
C ASP A 80 6.77 -12.88 -0.56
N GLU A 81 7.27 -14.06 -0.89
CA GLU A 81 6.47 -15.11 -1.50
C GLU A 81 5.36 -15.62 -0.56
N PHE A 82 5.68 -15.83 0.72
CA PHE A 82 4.70 -16.18 1.74
C PHE A 82 3.61 -15.11 1.86
N ALA A 83 4.01 -13.83 1.95
CA ALA A 83 3.09 -12.71 2.13
C ALA A 83 2.14 -12.52 0.95
N LYS A 84 2.62 -12.72 -0.29
CA LYS A 84 1.77 -12.65 -1.50
C LYS A 84 0.65 -13.69 -1.51
N LYS A 85 0.89 -14.86 -0.91
CA LYS A 85 -0.10 -15.94 -0.83
C LYS A 85 -1.04 -15.82 0.38
N ALA A 86 -0.71 -14.94 1.34
CA ALA A 86 -1.37 -14.88 2.64
C ALA A 86 -2.85 -14.51 2.56
N ALA A 87 -3.26 -13.71 1.57
CA ALA A 87 -4.67 -13.33 1.40
C ALA A 87 -5.56 -14.54 1.10
N GLN A 88 -5.08 -15.48 0.29
CA GLN A 88 -5.81 -16.69 -0.08
C GLN A 88 -5.68 -17.80 0.96
N SER A 89 -4.49 -17.90 1.58
CA SER A 89 -4.19 -19.00 2.51
C SER A 89 -4.67 -18.74 3.93
N PHE A 90 -4.66 -17.48 4.38
CA PHE A 90 -4.85 -17.11 5.79
C PHE A 90 -5.76 -15.88 6.00
N GLY A 91 -6.29 -15.27 4.94
CA GLY A 91 -7.09 -14.05 5.05
C GLY A 91 -6.33 -12.84 5.59
N LEU A 92 -5.04 -12.73 5.26
CA LEU A 92 -4.15 -11.64 5.67
C LEU A 92 -3.72 -10.85 4.44
N SER A 93 -3.65 -9.49 4.55
CA SER A 93 -3.04 -8.70 3.49
C SER A 93 -1.52 -8.95 3.43
N GLU A 94 -0.90 -8.61 2.30
CA GLU A 94 0.56 -8.71 2.16
C GLU A 94 1.29 -7.91 3.25
N THR A 95 0.82 -6.68 3.52
CA THR A 95 1.35 -5.82 4.58
C THR A 95 1.22 -6.46 5.96
N MET A 96 0.05 -7.04 6.29
CA MET A 96 -0.16 -7.74 7.57
C MET A 96 0.76 -8.96 7.67
N ALA A 97 0.85 -9.78 6.64
CA ALA A 97 1.68 -10.97 6.64
C ALA A 97 3.18 -10.63 6.82
N LYS A 98 3.67 -9.59 6.15
CA LYS A 98 5.04 -9.08 6.34
C LYS A 98 5.25 -8.54 7.75
N ARG A 99 4.31 -7.73 8.26
CA ARG A 99 4.38 -7.15 9.61
C ARG A 99 4.44 -8.22 10.68
N TYR A 100 3.55 -9.21 10.61
CA TYR A 100 3.48 -10.26 11.62
C TYR A 100 4.70 -11.17 11.54
N THR A 101 5.07 -11.64 10.36
CA THR A 101 6.26 -12.48 10.16
C THR A 101 7.53 -11.75 10.55
N GLY A 102 7.67 -10.48 10.15
CA GLY A 102 8.83 -9.66 10.53
C GLY A 102 8.94 -9.46 12.02
N THR A 103 7.83 -9.15 12.70
CA THR A 103 7.83 -8.93 14.15
C THR A 103 8.11 -10.23 14.92
N TYR A 104 7.41 -11.32 14.58
CA TYR A 104 7.67 -12.62 15.23
C TYR A 104 9.11 -13.09 15.00
N GLY A 105 9.63 -12.91 13.78
CA GLY A 105 11.01 -13.25 13.45
C GLY A 105 12.02 -12.40 14.21
N ALA A 106 11.80 -11.10 14.34
CA ALA A 106 12.65 -10.22 15.13
C ALA A 106 12.66 -10.64 16.61
N MET A 107 11.49 -10.98 17.16
CA MET A 107 11.39 -11.52 18.52
C MET A 107 12.13 -12.85 18.67
N ALA A 108 11.95 -13.78 17.74
CA ALA A 108 12.68 -15.06 17.75
C ALA A 108 14.20 -14.84 17.72
N LYS A 109 14.69 -13.96 16.84
CA LYS A 109 16.13 -13.62 16.77
C LYS A 109 16.64 -13.00 18.07
N ALA A 110 15.84 -12.16 18.74
CA ALA A 110 16.20 -11.60 20.05
C ALA A 110 16.39 -12.67 21.14
N PHE A 111 15.70 -13.81 21.01
CA PHE A 111 15.91 -14.99 21.87
C PHE A 111 17.04 -15.91 21.39
N GLY A 112 17.78 -15.53 20.33
CA GLY A 112 18.95 -16.27 19.85
C GLY A 112 18.65 -17.37 18.82
N PHE A 113 17.45 -17.40 18.24
CA PHE A 113 17.13 -18.32 17.14
C PHE A 113 17.86 -17.91 15.85
N THR A 114 18.24 -18.89 15.06
CA THR A 114 18.81 -18.66 13.72
C THR A 114 17.78 -17.99 12.81
N GLU A 115 18.24 -17.31 11.74
CA GLU A 115 17.35 -16.67 10.78
C GLU A 115 16.32 -17.66 10.21
N LYS A 116 16.76 -18.88 9.87
CA LYS A 116 15.84 -19.91 9.37
C LYS A 116 14.80 -20.31 10.41
N ALA A 117 15.19 -20.56 11.65
CA ALA A 117 14.26 -20.93 12.72
C ALA A 117 13.29 -19.76 13.01
N ALA A 118 13.78 -18.52 13.00
CA ALA A 118 12.96 -17.34 13.15
C ALA A 118 11.95 -17.15 12.00
N TYR A 119 12.34 -17.46 10.76
CA TYR A 119 11.46 -17.48 9.61
C TYR A 119 10.37 -18.56 9.74
N ASP A 120 10.77 -19.80 10.07
CA ASP A 120 9.83 -20.91 10.22
C ASP A 120 8.81 -20.63 11.35
N MET A 121 9.27 -20.10 12.49
CA MET A 121 8.38 -19.68 13.58
C MET A 121 7.49 -18.51 13.17
N GLY A 122 8.06 -17.50 12.53
CA GLY A 122 7.36 -16.29 12.10
C GLY A 122 6.23 -16.60 11.12
N THR A 123 6.51 -17.37 10.07
CA THR A 123 5.50 -17.73 9.06
C THR A 123 4.42 -18.67 9.63
N THR A 124 4.80 -19.65 10.45
CA THR A 124 3.85 -20.55 11.10
C THR A 124 2.89 -19.80 12.04
N LEU A 125 3.43 -18.92 12.90
CA LEU A 125 2.58 -18.14 13.82
C LEU A 125 1.75 -17.09 13.09
N THR A 126 2.23 -16.54 11.98
CA THR A 126 1.47 -15.63 11.11
C THR A 126 0.28 -16.37 10.47
N GLY A 127 0.48 -17.55 9.93
CA GLY A 127 -0.59 -18.38 9.41
C GLY A 127 -1.60 -18.74 10.49
N LEU A 128 -1.12 -19.19 11.65
CA LEU A 128 -1.97 -19.51 12.80
C LEU A 128 -2.79 -18.29 13.27
N ALA A 129 -2.22 -17.08 13.25
CA ALA A 129 -2.99 -15.87 13.58
C ALA A 129 -4.15 -15.63 12.61
N GLY A 130 -3.94 -15.86 11.30
CA GLY A 130 -5.02 -15.80 10.29
C GLY A 130 -6.11 -16.84 10.53
N ASP A 131 -5.72 -18.07 10.81
CA ASP A 131 -6.64 -19.18 11.10
C ASP A 131 -7.43 -18.95 12.40
N VAL A 132 -6.77 -18.47 13.47
CA VAL A 132 -7.40 -18.11 14.74
C VAL A 132 -8.38 -16.95 14.55
N ALA A 133 -8.03 -15.94 13.76
CA ALA A 133 -8.95 -14.86 13.42
C ALA A 133 -10.22 -15.37 12.71
N SER A 134 -10.07 -16.35 11.82
CA SER A 134 -11.19 -17.00 11.15
C SER A 134 -12.03 -17.83 12.11
N PHE A 135 -11.40 -18.74 12.85
CA PHE A 135 -12.07 -19.73 13.71
C PHE A 135 -12.83 -19.08 14.87
N TYR A 136 -12.24 -18.08 15.52
CA TYR A 136 -12.84 -17.38 16.67
C TYR A 136 -13.58 -16.10 16.28
N ASN A 137 -13.68 -15.77 14.99
CA ASN A 137 -14.27 -14.54 14.47
C ASN A 137 -13.69 -13.26 15.11
N LEU A 138 -12.34 -13.21 15.17
CA LEU A 138 -11.59 -12.07 15.69
C LEU A 138 -11.06 -11.21 14.53
N SER A 139 -10.62 -9.99 14.86
CA SER A 139 -9.79 -9.22 13.94
C SER A 139 -8.40 -9.87 13.81
N GLN A 140 -7.74 -9.68 12.66
CA GLN A 140 -6.41 -10.23 12.41
C GLN A 140 -5.37 -9.68 13.40
N ASP A 141 -5.44 -8.39 13.71
CA ASP A 141 -4.54 -7.75 14.68
C ASP A 141 -4.75 -8.24 16.11
N GLU A 142 -5.99 -8.57 16.47
CA GLU A 142 -6.30 -9.16 17.77
C GLU A 142 -5.71 -10.57 17.88
N ALA A 143 -5.95 -11.42 16.88
CA ALA A 143 -5.37 -12.76 16.84
C ALA A 143 -3.83 -12.71 16.85
N TYR A 144 -3.23 -11.82 16.06
CA TYR A 144 -1.79 -11.56 16.08
C TYR A 144 -1.29 -11.21 17.49
N THR A 145 -1.97 -10.29 18.16
CA THR A 145 -1.57 -9.85 19.51
C THR A 145 -1.65 -10.97 20.52
N LYS A 146 -2.70 -11.80 20.46
CA LYS A 146 -2.83 -12.99 21.32
C LYS A 146 -1.71 -14.01 21.07
N ILE A 147 -1.42 -14.34 19.82
CA ILE A 147 -0.38 -15.29 19.44
C ILE A 147 1.05 -14.81 19.82
N LYS A 148 1.28 -13.49 19.84
CA LYS A 148 2.55 -12.89 20.28
C LYS A 148 2.96 -13.33 21.69
N SER A 149 2.02 -13.76 22.53
CA SER A 149 2.25 -14.30 23.87
C SER A 149 3.21 -15.49 23.92
N VAL A 150 3.39 -16.21 22.81
CA VAL A 150 4.43 -17.27 22.68
C VAL A 150 5.80 -16.71 23.06
N PHE A 151 6.12 -15.50 22.63
CA PHE A 151 7.40 -14.86 22.92
C PHE A 151 7.44 -14.17 24.29
N THR A 152 6.38 -13.45 24.65
CA THR A 152 6.34 -12.68 25.90
C THR A 152 6.08 -13.54 27.13
N GLY A 153 5.48 -14.73 26.94
CA GLY A 153 5.10 -15.60 28.05
C GLY A 153 3.86 -15.13 28.80
N GLU A 154 3.14 -14.12 28.27
CA GLU A 154 1.88 -13.65 28.83
C GLU A 154 0.79 -14.71 28.62
N THR A 155 0.13 -15.10 29.69
CA THR A 155 -0.82 -16.22 29.64
C THR A 155 -2.28 -15.76 29.50
N GLU A 156 -2.60 -14.53 29.89
CA GLU A 156 -3.99 -14.06 29.95
C GLU A 156 -4.61 -13.92 28.56
N SER A 157 -3.87 -13.37 27.60
CA SER A 157 -4.38 -13.12 26.26
C SER A 157 -4.73 -14.39 25.46
N LEU A 158 -4.16 -15.55 25.84
CA LEU A 158 -4.44 -16.84 25.21
C LEU A 158 -5.64 -17.57 25.85
N LYS A 159 -6.08 -17.17 27.04
CA LYS A 159 -7.22 -17.82 27.73
C LYS A 159 -8.51 -17.72 26.94
N ASP A 160 -8.75 -16.59 26.27
CA ASP A 160 -9.93 -16.38 25.40
C ASP A 160 -9.96 -17.37 24.23
N LEU A 161 -8.82 -17.93 23.86
CA LEU A 161 -8.69 -18.96 22.83
C LEU A 161 -8.75 -20.38 23.42
N GLY A 162 -9.04 -20.51 24.73
CA GLY A 162 -9.04 -21.79 25.44
C GLY A 162 -7.65 -22.34 25.77
N VAL A 163 -6.58 -21.58 25.53
CA VAL A 163 -5.21 -22.01 25.82
C VAL A 163 -4.81 -21.59 27.23
N VAL A 164 -4.74 -22.56 28.12
CA VAL A 164 -4.36 -22.34 29.53
C VAL A 164 -2.89 -22.70 29.72
N MET A 165 -2.02 -21.70 29.56
CA MET A 165 -0.57 -21.83 29.58
C MET A 165 -0.01 -21.63 31.01
N THR A 166 -0.45 -22.48 31.98
CA THR A 166 0.11 -22.47 33.33
C THR A 166 1.47 -23.12 33.40
N GLN A 167 2.25 -22.81 34.45
CA GLN A 167 3.54 -23.42 34.70
C GLN A 167 3.43 -24.97 34.70
N THR A 168 2.45 -25.50 35.41
CA THR A 168 2.23 -26.97 35.50
C THR A 168 1.89 -27.58 34.15
N ALA A 169 1.06 -26.90 33.33
CA ALA A 169 0.72 -27.38 31.99
C ALA A 169 1.93 -27.41 31.08
N LEU A 170 2.76 -26.36 31.11
CA LEU A 170 4.01 -26.29 30.35
C LEU A 170 5.01 -27.34 30.79
N ASP A 171 5.21 -27.56 32.11
CA ASP A 171 6.12 -28.58 32.63
C ASP A 171 5.67 -29.99 32.24
N SER A 172 4.38 -30.29 32.36
CA SER A 172 3.80 -31.57 31.91
C SER A 172 4.01 -31.80 30.41
N TYR A 173 3.73 -30.77 29.59
CA TYR A 173 3.92 -30.83 28.15
C TYR A 173 5.41 -31.02 27.79
N ALA A 174 6.32 -30.32 28.47
CA ALA A 174 7.75 -30.40 28.24
C ALA A 174 8.29 -31.83 28.50
N LEU A 175 7.87 -32.46 29.59
CA LEU A 175 8.27 -33.84 29.92
C LEU A 175 7.68 -34.85 28.93
N ALA A 176 6.44 -34.65 28.50
CA ALA A 176 5.78 -35.54 27.54
C ALA A 176 6.32 -35.41 26.10
N ASN A 177 6.88 -34.27 25.73
CA ASN A 177 7.31 -33.95 24.34
C ASN A 177 8.84 -33.86 24.18
N GLY A 178 9.59 -34.52 25.05
CA GLY A 178 11.03 -34.77 24.85
C GLY A 178 11.95 -33.61 25.24
N PHE A 179 11.47 -32.57 25.92
CA PHE A 179 12.36 -31.52 26.45
C PHE A 179 13.21 -32.01 27.63
N GLY A 180 12.77 -33.07 28.34
CA GLY A 180 13.51 -33.74 29.37
C GLY A 180 13.77 -32.96 30.66
N LYS A 181 13.20 -31.74 30.78
CA LYS A 181 13.33 -30.83 31.92
C LYS A 181 12.13 -29.95 32.08
N THR A 182 11.91 -29.42 33.27
CA THR A 182 10.85 -28.46 33.56
C THR A 182 11.27 -27.04 33.15
N THR A 183 10.31 -26.12 33.01
CA THR A 183 10.54 -24.73 32.60
C THR A 183 11.51 -23.98 33.52
N SER A 184 11.59 -24.33 34.81
CA SER A 184 12.54 -23.75 35.77
C SER A 184 14.01 -24.01 35.42
N ALA A 185 14.29 -25.10 34.69
CA ALA A 185 15.63 -25.48 34.25
C ALA A 185 15.92 -25.09 32.80
N MET A 186 14.99 -24.40 32.12
CA MET A 186 15.10 -23.99 30.72
C MET A 186 15.68 -22.58 30.57
N THR A 187 16.46 -22.38 29.51
CA THR A 187 16.85 -21.07 29.02
C THR A 187 15.62 -20.36 28.44
N GLU A 188 15.70 -19.04 28.24
CA GLU A 188 14.55 -18.28 27.64
C GLU A 188 14.25 -18.76 26.21
N ALA A 189 15.25 -19.08 25.40
CA ALA A 189 15.04 -19.65 24.06
C ALA A 189 14.30 -21.01 24.13
N GLU A 190 14.63 -21.87 25.06
CA GLU A 190 13.94 -23.15 25.26
C GLU A 190 12.48 -22.93 25.74
N LYS A 191 12.26 -21.97 26.61
CA LYS A 191 10.89 -21.59 27.03
C LYS A 191 10.06 -21.07 25.85
N VAL A 192 10.65 -20.25 24.96
CA VAL A 192 9.97 -19.80 23.74
C VAL A 192 9.66 -20.99 22.83
N SER A 193 10.62 -21.89 22.62
CA SER A 193 10.41 -23.11 21.83
C SER A 193 9.30 -24.00 22.39
N LEU A 194 9.27 -24.16 23.72
CA LEU A 194 8.22 -24.90 24.41
C LEU A 194 6.84 -24.25 24.23
N ARG A 195 6.71 -22.95 24.48
CA ARG A 195 5.45 -22.21 24.31
C ARG A 195 4.97 -22.23 22.86
N TYR A 196 5.88 -22.11 21.90
CA TYR A 196 5.58 -22.21 20.48
C TYR A 196 4.91 -23.55 20.14
N GLN A 197 5.51 -24.69 20.57
CA GLN A 197 4.93 -26.00 20.32
C GLN A 197 3.64 -26.23 21.11
N PHE A 198 3.59 -25.78 22.36
CA PHE A 198 2.41 -25.89 23.21
C PHE A 198 1.21 -25.17 22.60
N VAL A 199 1.37 -23.89 22.20
CA VAL A 199 0.29 -23.08 21.63
C VAL A 199 -0.21 -23.69 20.31
N GLN A 200 0.69 -24.16 19.44
CA GLN A 200 0.30 -24.86 18.22
C GLN A 200 -0.53 -26.12 18.51
N SER A 201 -0.12 -26.91 19.51
CA SER A 201 -0.85 -28.12 19.88
C SER A 201 -2.25 -27.81 20.44
N GLN A 202 -2.38 -26.75 21.24
CA GLN A 202 -3.66 -26.32 21.80
C GLN A 202 -4.60 -25.71 20.75
N LEU A 203 -4.07 -25.02 19.74
CA LEU A 203 -4.82 -24.39 18.67
C LEU A 203 -4.91 -25.24 17.41
N ALA A 204 -4.62 -26.55 17.49
CA ALA A 204 -4.64 -27.45 16.34
C ALA A 204 -6.02 -27.49 15.64
N ALA A 205 -7.12 -27.31 16.39
CA ALA A 205 -8.47 -27.25 15.81
C ALA A 205 -8.69 -26.00 14.94
N ALA A 206 -8.06 -24.88 15.28
CA ALA A 206 -8.14 -23.65 14.50
C ALA A 206 -7.20 -23.68 13.28
N ALA A 207 -6.11 -24.44 13.32
CA ALA A 207 -5.16 -24.50 12.24
C ALA A 207 -5.82 -24.92 10.90
N GLY A 208 -5.56 -24.15 9.84
CA GLY A 208 -6.14 -24.35 8.51
C GLY A 208 -7.63 -23.95 8.38
N ASP A 209 -8.20 -23.27 9.37
CA ASP A 209 -9.63 -22.90 9.34
C ASP A 209 -9.95 -21.96 8.20
N PHE A 210 -9.12 -20.94 7.96
CA PHE A 210 -9.36 -20.00 6.87
C PHE A 210 -9.40 -20.71 5.51
N ALA A 211 -8.45 -21.63 5.27
CA ALA A 211 -8.42 -22.41 4.03
C ALA A 211 -9.65 -23.30 3.88
N ARG A 212 -10.11 -23.95 4.97
CA ARG A 212 -11.34 -24.79 4.96
C ARG A 212 -12.61 -24.00 4.68
N THR A 213 -12.66 -22.74 5.08
CA THR A 213 -13.84 -21.86 4.97
C THR A 213 -13.70 -20.82 3.87
N SER A 214 -12.63 -20.88 3.08
CA SER A 214 -12.29 -19.88 2.05
C SER A 214 -13.39 -19.66 1.03
N ASP A 215 -14.15 -20.69 0.65
CA ASP A 215 -15.24 -20.62 -0.33
C ASP A 215 -16.53 -19.96 0.22
N SER A 216 -16.59 -19.67 1.52
CA SER A 216 -17.70 -18.93 2.08
C SER A 216 -17.79 -17.51 1.50
N TRP A 217 -19.02 -16.99 1.33
CA TRP A 217 -19.24 -15.63 0.83
C TRP A 217 -18.43 -14.57 1.63
N ALA A 218 -18.42 -14.70 2.96
CA ALA A 218 -17.71 -13.78 3.84
C ALA A 218 -16.20 -13.77 3.58
N ASN A 219 -15.59 -14.95 3.44
CA ASN A 219 -14.17 -15.08 3.18
C ASN A 219 -13.80 -14.68 1.75
N GLN A 220 -14.65 -14.96 0.75
CA GLN A 220 -14.45 -14.46 -0.60
C GLN A 220 -14.49 -12.92 -0.67
N CYS A 221 -15.43 -12.28 0.03
CA CYS A 221 -15.44 -10.81 0.14
C CYS A 221 -14.19 -10.27 0.86
N ARG A 222 -13.72 -10.96 1.90
CA ARG A 222 -12.48 -10.63 2.60
C ARG A 222 -11.28 -10.71 1.66
N ILE A 223 -11.11 -11.83 0.96
CA ILE A 223 -10.02 -12.03 -0.03
C ILE A 223 -10.05 -10.92 -1.08
N LEU A 224 -11.22 -10.62 -1.64
CA LEU A 224 -11.36 -9.54 -2.63
C LEU A 224 -10.92 -8.19 -2.04
N SER A 225 -11.36 -7.85 -0.83
CA SER A 225 -10.95 -6.62 -0.14
C SER A 225 -9.43 -6.54 0.05
N LEU A 226 -8.81 -7.65 0.47
CA LEU A 226 -7.36 -7.72 0.69
C LEU A 226 -6.58 -7.62 -0.63
N GLN A 227 -7.09 -8.19 -1.72
CA GLN A 227 -6.49 -8.05 -3.05
C GLN A 227 -6.57 -6.60 -3.58
N VAL A 228 -7.70 -5.92 -3.34
CA VAL A 228 -7.85 -4.49 -3.65
C VAL A 228 -6.85 -3.67 -2.85
N GLN A 229 -6.71 -3.92 -1.54
CA GLN A 229 -5.72 -3.24 -0.69
C GLN A 229 -4.29 -3.47 -1.16
N SER A 230 -3.93 -4.69 -1.52
CA SER A 230 -2.60 -5.02 -2.07
C SER A 230 -2.33 -4.28 -3.39
N THR A 231 -3.33 -4.22 -4.27
CA THR A 231 -3.25 -3.46 -5.52
C THR A 231 -3.05 -1.96 -5.24
N MET A 232 -3.81 -1.40 -4.28
CA MET A 232 -3.68 0.00 -3.88
C MET A 232 -2.29 0.28 -3.25
N ALA A 233 -1.75 -0.63 -2.44
CA ALA A 233 -0.41 -0.52 -1.88
C ALA A 233 0.66 -0.48 -2.98
N THR A 234 0.56 -1.33 -3.99
CA THR A 234 1.46 -1.34 -5.15
C THR A 234 1.40 -0.04 -5.95
N ILE A 235 0.19 0.49 -6.18
CA ILE A 235 -0.01 1.81 -6.80
C ILE A 235 0.63 2.90 -5.93
N GLY A 236 0.44 2.81 -4.61
CA GLY A 236 1.01 3.73 -3.63
C GLY A 236 2.54 3.77 -3.65
N GLN A 237 3.20 2.62 -3.72
CA GLN A 237 4.66 2.55 -3.89
C GLN A 237 5.12 3.24 -5.17
N GLY A 238 4.40 3.05 -6.28
CA GLY A 238 4.66 3.77 -7.52
C GLY A 238 4.52 5.28 -7.37
N LEU A 239 3.49 5.75 -6.64
CA LEU A 239 3.29 7.17 -6.34
C LEU A 239 4.37 7.72 -5.41
N ILE A 240 4.79 6.96 -4.39
CA ILE A 240 5.89 7.35 -3.46
C ILE A 240 7.17 7.54 -4.26
N ASN A 241 7.54 6.60 -5.13
CA ASN A 241 8.72 6.70 -5.97
C ASN A 241 8.70 7.95 -6.87
N LEU A 242 7.52 8.34 -7.34
CA LEU A 242 7.31 9.55 -8.13
C LEU A 242 7.38 10.82 -7.27
N CYS A 243 6.79 10.82 -6.08
CA CYS A 243 6.68 12.00 -5.21
C CYS A 243 7.94 12.24 -4.37
N THR A 244 8.72 11.20 -4.05
CA THR A 244 9.92 11.31 -3.20
C THR A 244 10.94 12.33 -3.72
N PRO A 245 11.30 12.36 -5.01
CA PRO A 245 12.21 13.38 -5.55
C PRO A 245 11.64 14.80 -5.37
N ILE A 246 10.33 14.97 -5.58
CA ILE A 246 9.63 16.25 -5.43
C ILE A 246 9.70 16.74 -3.98
N ILE A 247 9.43 15.85 -3.01
CA ILE A 247 9.50 16.17 -1.58
C ILE A 247 10.92 16.57 -1.18
N LYS A 248 11.95 15.87 -1.69
CA LYS A 248 13.35 16.24 -1.45
C LYS A 248 13.66 17.64 -1.95
N ILE A 249 13.19 18.00 -3.14
CA ILE A 249 13.37 19.35 -3.71
C ILE A 249 12.64 20.39 -2.85
N VAL A 250 11.39 20.13 -2.47
CA VAL A 250 10.60 21.03 -1.61
C VAL A 250 11.31 21.24 -0.27
N ASN A 251 11.85 20.20 0.35
CA ASN A 251 12.60 20.31 1.60
C ASN A 251 13.86 21.16 1.46
N VAL A 252 14.58 21.04 0.34
CA VAL A 252 15.73 21.93 0.03
C VAL A 252 15.26 23.38 -0.08
N VAL A 253 14.19 23.65 -0.82
CA VAL A 253 13.61 25.00 -0.97
C VAL A 253 13.20 25.58 0.39
N ILE A 254 12.50 24.79 1.22
CA ILE A 254 12.10 25.23 2.57
C ILE A 254 13.33 25.55 3.43
N GLY A 255 14.37 24.72 3.37
CA GLY A 255 15.63 24.97 4.07
C GLY A 255 16.28 26.30 3.64
N LYS A 256 16.24 26.63 2.35
CA LYS A 256 16.77 27.90 1.82
C LYS A 256 15.90 29.10 2.21
N ILE A 257 14.58 28.94 2.23
CA ILE A 257 13.64 29.96 2.75
C ILE A 257 13.91 30.23 4.23
N ALA A 258 14.15 29.21 5.04
CA ALA A 258 14.51 29.35 6.45
C ALA A 258 15.82 30.13 6.62
N THR A 259 16.84 29.87 5.77
CA THR A 259 18.08 30.61 5.75
C THR A 259 17.87 32.11 5.41
N LEU A 260 17.02 32.38 4.39
CA LEU A 260 16.66 33.75 4.01
C LEU A 260 15.90 34.48 5.13
N ALA A 261 14.98 33.79 5.81
CA ALA A 261 14.23 34.33 6.94
C ALA A 261 15.16 34.69 8.12
N ASN A 262 16.17 33.85 8.40
CA ASN A 262 17.18 34.12 9.41
C ASN A 262 18.07 35.31 9.01
N ALA A 263 18.46 35.47 7.75
CA ALA A 263 19.16 36.58 7.22
C ALA A 263 18.37 37.90 7.34
N PHE A 264 17.07 37.84 6.99
CA PHE A 264 16.18 38.98 7.14
C PHE A 264 15.99 39.38 8.61
N LYS A 265 15.89 38.41 9.52
CA LYS A 265 15.87 38.65 10.96
C LYS A 265 17.15 39.37 11.42
N ALA A 266 18.34 38.87 11.06
CA ALA A 266 19.62 39.50 11.39
C ALA A 266 19.72 40.92 10.83
N PHE A 267 19.25 41.18 9.62
CA PHE A 267 19.18 42.50 9.01
C PHE A 267 18.26 43.47 9.78
N THR A 268 17.06 42.99 10.18
CA THR A 268 16.14 43.82 10.98
C THR A 268 16.66 44.11 12.36
N GLU A 269 17.34 43.17 13.02
CA GLU A 269 18.02 43.37 14.31
C GLU A 269 19.16 44.42 14.22
N LEU A 270 19.90 44.43 13.09
CA LEU A 270 20.95 45.42 12.83
C LEU A 270 20.36 46.82 12.65
N ILE A 271 19.25 46.98 11.92
CA ILE A 271 18.63 48.31 11.66
C ILE A 271 17.91 48.82 12.92
N THR A 272 17.28 47.98 13.68
CA THR A 272 16.51 48.39 14.87
C THR A 272 17.34 48.54 16.12
N GLY A 273 18.64 48.19 16.08
CA GLY A 273 19.55 48.25 17.23
C GLY A 273 19.21 47.29 18.37
N ASN A 274 18.22 46.39 18.16
CA ASN A 274 17.73 45.48 19.16
C ASN A 274 18.49 44.14 19.04
N LYS A 275 19.63 44.02 19.70
CA LYS A 275 20.47 42.81 19.68
C LYS A 275 19.86 41.76 20.61
N SER A 276 19.26 40.71 20.06
CA SER A 276 19.14 39.45 20.79
C SER A 276 20.50 38.76 20.76
N SER A 277 20.97 38.24 21.88
CA SER A 277 22.28 37.65 22.16
C SER A 277 22.75 36.66 21.09
N GLY A 278 23.57 37.12 20.16
CA GLY A 278 24.23 36.34 19.12
C GLY A 278 24.82 37.29 18.10
N SER A 279 26.09 37.69 18.31
CA SER A 279 26.81 38.66 17.49
C SER A 279 26.96 38.15 16.05
N SER A 280 26.07 38.53 15.16
CA SER A 280 26.30 38.45 13.72
C SER A 280 26.94 39.76 13.24
N THR A 281 28.13 39.66 12.69
CA THR A 281 28.86 40.78 12.08
C THR A 281 28.36 41.02 10.65
N ILE A 282 28.63 42.21 10.07
CA ILE A 282 28.29 42.54 8.68
C ILE A 282 28.90 41.53 7.68
N SER A 283 30.02 40.89 8.03
CA SER A 283 30.63 39.83 7.23
C SER A 283 29.77 38.56 7.16
N ASP A 284 28.97 38.29 8.20
CA ASP A 284 28.05 37.14 8.20
C ASP A 284 26.84 37.36 7.24
N LEU A 285 26.45 38.63 7.02
CA LEU A 285 25.42 38.98 6.04
C LEU A 285 25.88 38.68 4.59
N GLY A 286 27.16 38.93 4.27
CA GLY A 286 27.72 38.58 2.96
C GLY A 286 27.68 37.09 2.70
N SER A 287 28.13 36.29 3.66
CA SER A 287 28.11 34.82 3.54
C SER A 287 26.68 34.24 3.48
N VAL A 288 25.73 34.86 4.16
CA VAL A 288 24.31 34.47 4.13
C VAL A 288 23.69 34.84 2.79
N ALA A 289 24.02 35.99 2.20
CA ALA A 289 23.55 36.38 0.87
C ALA A 289 24.10 35.44 -0.23
N ASP A 290 25.38 35.07 -0.15
CA ASP A 290 26.03 34.15 -1.08
C ASP A 290 25.40 32.73 -0.95
N THR A 291 25.12 32.30 0.29
CA THR A 291 24.45 31.03 0.56
C THR A 291 23.01 31.05 0.02
N ALA A 292 22.29 32.16 0.15
CA ALA A 292 20.93 32.33 -0.39
C ALA A 292 20.95 32.34 -1.92
N ALA A 293 21.90 32.99 -2.57
CA ALA A 293 22.05 33.02 -4.02
C ALA A 293 22.40 31.63 -4.59
N GLY A 294 23.34 30.91 -3.95
CA GLY A 294 23.67 29.53 -4.29
C GLY A 294 22.47 28.62 -4.15
N GLY A 295 21.66 28.79 -3.08
CA GLY A 295 20.43 28.03 -2.86
C GLY A 295 19.34 28.29 -3.88
N LEU A 296 19.27 29.51 -4.43
CA LEU A 296 18.30 29.82 -5.49
C LEU A 296 18.68 29.12 -6.82
N THR A 297 20.00 29.05 -7.11
CA THR A 297 20.53 28.34 -8.27
C THR A 297 20.28 26.83 -8.15
N ASP A 298 20.50 26.25 -6.98
CA ASP A 298 20.21 24.84 -6.71
C ASP A 298 18.72 24.51 -6.81
N ALA A 299 17.85 25.42 -6.35
CA ALA A 299 16.40 25.29 -6.48
C ALA A 299 15.95 25.36 -7.96
N SER A 300 16.59 26.23 -8.77
CA SER A 300 16.32 26.31 -10.22
C SER A 300 16.74 25.02 -10.93
N ASN A 301 17.95 24.52 -10.67
CA ASN A 301 18.43 23.25 -11.24
C ASN A 301 17.57 22.06 -10.82
N ALA A 302 17.07 22.07 -9.58
CA ALA A 302 16.17 21.06 -9.08
C ALA A 302 14.77 21.13 -9.75
N ALA A 303 14.27 22.34 -10.05
CA ALA A 303 13.03 22.55 -10.79
C ALA A 303 13.13 22.07 -12.25
N ASP A 304 14.31 22.26 -12.88
CA ASP A 304 14.58 21.72 -14.23
C ASP A 304 14.63 20.19 -14.22
N GLY A 305 15.27 19.57 -13.23
CA GLY A 305 15.27 18.11 -13.03
C GLY A 305 13.87 17.54 -12.76
N LEU A 306 12.99 18.32 -12.10
CA LEU A 306 11.58 17.96 -11.91
C LEU A 306 10.81 18.00 -13.23
N SER A 307 11.05 18.98 -14.08
CA SER A 307 10.45 19.08 -15.42
C SER A 307 10.79 17.86 -16.27
N ASP A 308 12.03 17.41 -16.25
CA ASP A 308 12.49 16.22 -16.96
C ASP A 308 11.89 14.94 -16.40
N SER A 309 11.81 14.82 -15.08
CA SER A 309 11.17 13.68 -14.40
C SER A 309 9.68 13.58 -14.71
N THR A 310 8.94 14.69 -14.70
CA THR A 310 7.51 14.73 -15.06
C THR A 310 7.28 14.40 -16.53
N ASN A 311 8.17 14.80 -17.43
CA ASN A 311 8.14 14.40 -18.84
C ASN A 311 8.41 12.90 -19.02
N GLY A 312 9.31 12.31 -18.25
CA GLY A 312 9.58 10.86 -18.19
C GLY A 312 8.36 10.07 -17.75
N VAL A 313 7.69 10.53 -16.69
CA VAL A 313 6.44 9.93 -16.18
C VAL A 313 5.32 10.01 -17.20
N GLY A 314 5.18 11.14 -17.89
CA GLY A 314 4.19 11.28 -18.96
C GLY A 314 4.40 10.27 -20.10
N LYS A 315 5.67 9.96 -20.44
CA LYS A 315 6.03 8.93 -21.44
C LYS A 315 5.73 7.51 -20.90
N ALA A 316 6.08 7.22 -19.64
CA ALA A 316 5.80 5.93 -19.01
C ALA A 316 4.30 5.66 -18.85
N ALA A 317 3.53 6.67 -18.46
CA ALA A 317 2.06 6.59 -18.37
C ALA A 317 1.42 6.34 -19.73
N LYS A 318 1.91 6.98 -20.82
CA LYS A 318 1.45 6.72 -22.19
C LYS A 318 1.79 5.30 -22.63
N LYS A 319 2.96 4.76 -22.28
CA LYS A 319 3.36 3.39 -22.59
C LYS A 319 2.48 2.37 -21.84
N ALA A 320 2.29 2.55 -20.53
CA ALA A 320 1.42 1.70 -19.72
C ALA A 320 -0.05 1.73 -20.20
N ALA A 321 -0.55 2.90 -20.61
CA ALA A 321 -1.88 3.04 -21.18
C ALA A 321 -2.01 2.31 -22.54
N LYS A 322 -0.96 2.29 -23.34
CA LYS A 322 -0.92 1.55 -24.61
C LYS A 322 -0.89 0.03 -24.36
N GLU A 323 -0.11 -0.43 -23.40
CA GLU A 323 -0.03 -1.83 -23.00
C GLU A 323 -1.36 -2.33 -22.39
N MET A 324 -2.00 -1.54 -21.54
CA MET A 324 -3.34 -1.87 -21.00
C MET A 324 -4.41 -1.94 -22.09
N ARG A 325 -4.37 -1.08 -23.10
CA ARG A 325 -5.26 -1.16 -24.26
C ARG A 325 -5.07 -2.46 -25.04
N SER A 326 -3.82 -2.86 -25.26
CA SER A 326 -3.47 -4.12 -25.93
C SER A 326 -4.00 -5.34 -25.16
N LEU A 327 -3.87 -5.33 -23.83
CA LEU A 327 -4.35 -6.42 -22.95
C LEU A 327 -5.88 -6.52 -22.88
N MET A 328 -6.61 -5.41 -22.97
CA MET A 328 -8.06 -5.39 -22.85
C MET A 328 -8.82 -5.52 -24.17
N GLY A 329 -8.13 -5.69 -25.31
CA GLY A 329 -8.74 -5.87 -26.61
C GLY A 329 -9.55 -4.67 -27.14
N PHE A 330 -9.40 -3.47 -26.55
CA PHE A 330 -10.11 -2.25 -26.94
C PHE A 330 -9.84 -1.82 -28.39
N ASP A 331 -8.68 -2.16 -28.93
CA ASP A 331 -8.37 -1.87 -30.34
C ASP A 331 -9.26 -2.68 -31.32
N SER A 332 -9.74 -3.85 -30.90
CA SER A 332 -10.66 -4.67 -31.69
C SER A 332 -12.08 -4.10 -31.68
N ILE A 333 -12.53 -3.52 -30.56
CA ILE A 333 -13.86 -2.91 -30.41
C ILE A 333 -13.94 -1.59 -31.18
N ASN A 334 -12.89 -0.75 -31.14
CA ASN A 334 -12.85 0.48 -31.89
C ASN A 334 -12.81 0.26 -33.40
N LYS A 335 -12.11 -0.77 -33.88
CA LYS A 335 -12.13 -1.14 -35.31
C LYS A 335 -13.50 -1.62 -35.77
N LEU A 336 -14.25 -2.29 -34.88
CA LEU A 336 -15.63 -2.71 -35.19
C LEU A 336 -16.59 -1.51 -35.27
N SER A 337 -16.44 -0.50 -34.42
CA SER A 337 -17.24 0.72 -34.46
C SER A 337 -16.94 1.61 -35.67
N GLU A 338 -15.66 1.71 -36.06
CA GLU A 338 -15.26 2.43 -37.28
C GLU A 338 -15.77 1.74 -38.57
N GLN A 339 -15.89 0.41 -38.56
CA GLN A 339 -16.39 -0.35 -39.69
C GLN A 339 -17.92 -0.26 -39.84
N THR A 340 -18.65 -0.05 -38.74
CA THR A 340 -20.10 0.20 -38.78
C THR A 340 -20.44 1.63 -39.18
N ASP A 341 -19.62 2.61 -38.84
CA ASP A 341 -19.82 4.01 -39.25
C ASP A 341 -19.45 4.29 -40.70
N SER A 342 -18.58 3.47 -41.33
CA SER A 342 -18.21 3.61 -42.75
C SER A 342 -19.19 2.97 -43.72
N SER A 343 -20.17 2.16 -43.26
CA SER A 343 -21.18 1.53 -44.09
C SER A 343 -22.50 2.29 -44.17
N GLY A 344 -22.60 3.44 -43.51
CA GLY A 344 -23.82 4.28 -43.41
C GLY A 344 -23.85 5.57 -44.24
N SER A 345 -22.85 5.79 -45.13
CA SER A 345 -22.80 7.02 -45.93
C SER A 345 -22.61 6.70 -47.41
N GLY A 346 -23.69 6.49 -48.12
CA GLY A 346 -23.62 6.37 -49.55
C GLY A 346 -24.93 5.97 -50.19
N SER A 347 -25.82 6.86 -50.44
CA SER A 347 -26.49 7.11 -51.70
C SER A 347 -27.70 7.99 -51.54
N SER A 348 -27.57 9.24 -51.90
CA SER A 348 -28.68 10.03 -52.44
C SER A 348 -28.23 10.57 -53.79
N GLY A 349 -28.96 10.28 -54.80
CA GLY A 349 -28.75 10.79 -56.19
C GLY A 349 -29.66 10.13 -57.19
N GLY A 350 -30.79 10.60 -57.36
CA GLY A 350 -31.43 11.24 -58.51
C GLY A 350 -31.78 10.40 -59.72
N GLY A 351 -33.06 10.42 -60.10
CA GLY A 351 -33.40 10.62 -61.48
C GLY A 351 -34.03 9.44 -62.22
N GLY A 352 -35.34 9.57 -62.52
CA GLY A 352 -35.76 9.36 -63.91
C GLY A 352 -36.55 8.08 -64.24
N ALA A 353 -37.86 8.25 -64.23
CA ALA A 353 -38.84 7.95 -65.30
C ALA A 353 -38.89 6.57 -65.96
N SER A 354 -40.11 6.14 -66.03
CA SER A 354 -40.85 5.50 -67.14
C SER A 354 -40.93 3.99 -67.19
N GLY A 355 -42.12 3.48 -67.04
CA GLY A 355 -42.82 2.83 -68.15
C GLY A 355 -42.94 1.29 -68.04
N GLY A 356 -44.24 0.88 -67.94
CA GLY A 356 -44.69 -0.25 -68.71
C GLY A 356 -44.88 -1.58 -67.99
N GLY A 357 -46.07 -1.90 -67.60
CA GLY A 357 -46.94 -2.83 -68.24
C GLY A 357 -46.76 -4.33 -67.94
N GLY A 358 -47.87 -4.91 -67.47
CA GLY A 358 -48.22 -6.22 -67.95
C GLY A 358 -48.23 -7.38 -66.97
N SER A 359 -49.40 -7.65 -66.46
CA SER A 359 -50.08 -8.93 -66.33
C SER A 359 -49.24 -10.21 -66.23
N LEU A 360 -49.34 -10.94 -65.25
CA LEU A 360 -50.21 -12.10 -64.95
C LEU A 360 -49.93 -12.54 -63.53
#